data_6e642bd1b9e7b764f2b0e61dcb7bc9dd
#
_entry.id   6e642bd1b9e7b764f2b0e61dcb7bc9dd
#
_cell.length_a   1.000
_cell.length_b   1.000
_cell.length_c   1.000
_cell.angle_alpha   90.00
_cell.angle_beta   90.00
_cell.angle_gamma   90.00
#
_symmetry.space_group_name_H-M   'P 1'
#
loop_
_entity.id
_entity.type
_entity.pdbx_description
1 polymer ?
#
loop_
_entity_poly.entity_id
_entity_poly.type
_entity_poly.pdbx_seq_one_letter_code
_entity_poly.pdbx_strand_id
1 'polypeptide(L)'
;MPLPDARHTLIDGRRLAWRETGREMGDGPALVFIHGMGGNSRNWETQYAQFADRYRVIGWDAPGYGESDDWPMDEPSVADFVSTIAALLDALDVASAHMVGHSFGATLMPAIQKAHSERVASMVLAQPVIGSGPLGTAKQAEIITARENLLAELGIVAYAKQHAPRSVAATADAETVAKGIEVTSWTRPKGHLAQWRAMARADVFAEIGEAACPATVIAGAGDKTASQVVVKRIAEAISGARFVELPDVGHMIYLEHPDRFNRALEDHLARA
;
A
#
# COMPACT_ATOMS: atom_id res chain seq x y z
N MET A 1 -8.76 11.00 -17.32
CA MET A 1 -7.37 11.38 -17.65
C MET A 1 -6.61 10.08 -17.94
N PRO A 2 -5.72 10.01 -18.94
CA PRO A 2 -4.92 8.82 -19.15
C PRO A 2 -3.99 8.57 -17.94
N LEU A 3 -3.62 7.31 -17.72
CA LEU A 3 -2.64 6.94 -16.70
C LEU A 3 -1.32 7.68 -16.98
N PRO A 4 -0.72 8.36 -15.97
CA PRO A 4 0.56 9.05 -16.16
C PRO A 4 1.68 8.07 -16.54
N ASP A 5 2.64 8.53 -17.34
CA ASP A 5 3.83 7.74 -17.67
C ASP A 5 4.68 7.48 -16.42
N ALA A 6 5.36 6.33 -16.40
CA ALA A 6 6.30 6.04 -15.34
C ALA A 6 7.54 6.93 -15.48
N ARG A 7 7.99 7.46 -14.34
CA ARG A 7 9.26 8.18 -14.18
C ARG A 7 10.18 7.35 -13.30
N HIS A 8 11.47 7.62 -13.33
CA HIS A 8 12.43 6.91 -12.49
C HIS A 8 13.60 7.79 -12.09
N THR A 9 14.17 7.48 -10.94
CA THR A 9 15.42 8.04 -10.44
C THR A 9 16.33 6.93 -9.93
N LEU A 10 17.58 7.25 -9.65
CA LEU A 10 18.50 6.31 -9.01
C LEU A 10 18.59 6.61 -7.51
N ILE A 11 18.30 5.60 -6.71
CA ILE A 11 18.50 5.60 -5.25
C ILE A 11 19.45 4.45 -4.92
N ASP A 12 20.60 4.78 -4.34
CA ASP A 12 21.68 3.82 -4.06
C ASP A 12 22.08 2.97 -5.30
N GLY A 13 22.13 3.64 -6.46
CA GLY A 13 22.51 3.01 -7.73
C GLY A 13 21.45 2.11 -8.36
N ARG A 14 20.23 2.06 -7.80
CA ARG A 14 19.10 1.29 -8.30
C ARG A 14 17.99 2.20 -8.83
N ARG A 15 17.39 1.81 -9.93
CA ARG A 15 16.22 2.49 -10.47
C ARG A 15 15.03 2.28 -9.56
N LEU A 16 14.46 3.38 -9.06
CA LEU A 16 13.17 3.42 -8.41
C LEU A 16 12.20 4.20 -9.29
N ALA A 17 11.05 3.61 -9.57
CA ALA A 17 10.03 4.18 -10.44
C ALA A 17 8.81 4.68 -9.67
N TRP A 18 8.14 5.68 -10.26
CA TRP A 18 6.86 6.19 -9.79
C TRP A 18 6.06 6.77 -10.96
N ARG A 19 4.80 7.06 -10.70
CA ARG A 19 3.95 7.86 -11.58
C ARG A 19 3.50 9.10 -10.82
N GLU A 20 3.42 10.21 -11.51
CA GLU A 20 2.92 11.44 -10.90
C GLU A 20 2.10 12.28 -11.87
N THR A 21 1.20 13.06 -11.31
CA THR A 21 0.38 14.05 -12.02
C THR A 21 -0.03 15.18 -11.09
N GLY A 22 -0.64 16.21 -11.66
CA GLY A 22 -1.25 17.30 -10.91
C GLY A 22 -0.34 18.49 -10.72
N ARG A 23 -0.44 19.13 -9.54
CA ARG A 23 0.26 20.39 -9.26
C ARG A 23 1.77 20.26 -9.29
N GLU A 24 2.44 21.35 -9.61
CA GLU A 24 3.89 21.43 -9.56
C GLU A 24 4.42 21.44 -8.11
N MET A 25 5.72 21.23 -7.96
CA MET A 25 6.44 21.28 -6.70
C MET A 25 6.24 22.63 -5.98
N GLY A 26 5.97 22.59 -4.68
CA GLY A 26 5.92 23.77 -3.82
C GLY A 26 4.52 24.30 -3.48
N ASP A 27 3.47 23.79 -4.12
CA ASP A 27 2.09 24.25 -3.92
C ASP A 27 1.36 23.58 -2.73
N GLY A 28 2.10 23.06 -1.76
CA GLY A 28 1.58 22.37 -0.56
C GLY A 28 2.02 20.92 -0.47
N PRO A 29 1.53 20.15 0.53
CA PRO A 29 1.85 18.74 0.68
C PRO A 29 1.43 17.92 -0.53
N ALA A 30 2.28 16.97 -0.93
CA ALA A 30 1.93 15.99 -1.95
C ALA A 30 0.94 14.96 -1.40
N LEU A 31 0.21 14.29 -2.31
CA LEU A 31 -0.60 13.12 -2.00
C LEU A 31 0.13 11.86 -2.52
N VAL A 32 0.66 11.05 -1.60
CA VAL A 32 1.53 9.92 -1.92
C VAL A 32 0.83 8.60 -1.64
N PHE A 33 0.78 7.74 -2.64
CA PHE A 33 0.14 6.44 -2.58
C PHE A 33 1.16 5.30 -2.52
N ILE A 34 1.02 4.45 -1.50
CA ILE A 34 1.87 3.28 -1.23
C ILE A 34 1.04 2.01 -1.43
N HIS A 35 1.34 1.26 -2.49
CA HIS A 35 0.58 0.06 -2.84
C HIS A 35 0.87 -1.12 -1.89
N GLY A 36 -0.06 -2.06 -1.87
CA GLY A 36 0.07 -3.35 -1.19
C GLY A 36 0.72 -4.41 -2.08
N MET A 37 0.71 -5.64 -1.57
CA MET A 37 1.22 -6.79 -2.29
C MET A 37 0.39 -7.06 -3.55
N GLY A 38 1.07 -7.33 -4.65
CA GLY A 38 0.42 -7.53 -5.95
C GLY A 38 0.07 -6.23 -6.69
N GLY A 39 0.32 -5.06 -6.09
CA GLY A 39 0.06 -3.77 -6.71
C GLY A 39 1.29 -3.09 -7.30
N ASN A 40 1.10 -1.92 -7.87
CA ASN A 40 2.12 -0.97 -8.30
C ASN A 40 1.49 0.42 -8.50
N SER A 41 2.24 1.38 -9.01
CA SER A 41 1.77 2.75 -9.24
C SER A 41 0.53 2.87 -10.17
N ARG A 42 0.27 1.89 -11.04
CA ARG A 42 -0.89 1.87 -11.94
C ARG A 42 -2.22 1.66 -11.21
N ASN A 43 -2.16 1.11 -10.00
CA ASN A 43 -3.37 0.87 -9.20
C ASN A 43 -4.17 2.13 -8.89
N TRP A 44 -3.52 3.29 -8.96
CA TRP A 44 -4.05 4.58 -8.53
C TRP A 44 -4.62 5.43 -9.68
N GLU A 45 -4.97 4.79 -10.82
CA GLU A 45 -5.45 5.48 -12.02
C GLU A 45 -6.62 6.44 -11.73
N THR A 46 -7.61 5.99 -10.95
CA THR A 46 -8.76 6.82 -10.57
C THR A 46 -8.38 7.91 -9.58
N GLN A 47 -7.41 7.67 -8.70
CA GLN A 47 -6.91 8.65 -7.73
C GLN A 47 -6.10 9.74 -8.42
N TYR A 48 -5.27 9.39 -9.42
CA TYR A 48 -4.58 10.40 -10.24
C TYR A 48 -5.59 11.36 -10.89
N ALA A 49 -6.65 10.82 -11.49
CA ALA A 49 -7.68 11.63 -12.13
C ALA A 49 -8.46 12.51 -11.14
N GLN A 50 -8.75 11.97 -9.95
CA GLN A 50 -9.60 12.64 -8.95
C GLN A 50 -8.88 13.78 -8.22
N PHE A 51 -7.57 13.65 -7.99
CA PHE A 51 -6.85 14.56 -7.07
C PHE A 51 -5.86 15.50 -7.77
N ALA A 52 -5.63 15.34 -9.09
CA ALA A 52 -4.62 16.10 -9.84
C ALA A 52 -4.85 17.62 -9.86
N ASP A 53 -6.07 18.08 -9.74
CA ASP A 53 -6.40 19.52 -9.71
C ASP A 53 -6.01 20.20 -8.38
N ARG A 54 -5.84 19.42 -7.32
CA ARG A 54 -5.60 19.92 -5.94
C ARG A 54 -4.24 19.56 -5.38
N TYR A 55 -3.66 18.45 -5.80
CA TYR A 55 -2.42 17.89 -5.24
C TYR A 55 -1.42 17.51 -6.31
N ARG A 56 -0.15 17.47 -5.95
CA ARG A 56 0.85 16.66 -6.63
C ARG A 56 0.64 15.21 -6.21
N VAL A 57 0.07 14.40 -7.09
CA VAL A 57 -0.31 13.02 -6.79
C VAL A 57 0.77 12.07 -7.26
N ILE A 58 1.33 11.30 -6.34
CA ILE A 58 2.47 10.40 -6.57
C ILE A 58 2.09 8.98 -6.16
N GLY A 59 2.31 8.01 -7.03
CA GLY A 59 2.23 6.59 -6.71
C GLY A 59 3.56 5.91 -7.00
N TRP A 60 4.15 5.26 -6.04
CA TRP A 60 5.43 4.60 -6.22
C TRP A 60 5.30 3.18 -6.77
N ASP A 61 6.36 2.67 -7.36
CA ASP A 61 6.59 1.25 -7.58
C ASP A 61 7.61 0.77 -6.54
N ALA A 62 7.20 -0.07 -5.61
CA ALA A 62 8.13 -0.64 -4.63
C ALA A 62 9.26 -1.41 -5.35
N PRO A 63 10.47 -1.51 -4.76
CA PRO A 63 11.50 -2.37 -5.32
C PRO A 63 10.98 -3.80 -5.57
N GLY A 64 11.20 -4.29 -6.78
CA GLY A 64 10.66 -5.58 -7.24
C GLY A 64 9.28 -5.49 -7.90
N TYR A 65 8.68 -4.30 -8.00
CA TYR A 65 7.37 -4.06 -8.61
C TYR A 65 7.46 -3.05 -9.76
N GLY A 66 6.46 -3.08 -10.62
CA GLY A 66 6.33 -2.14 -11.72
C GLY A 66 7.63 -1.99 -12.51
N GLU A 67 8.11 -0.77 -12.65
CA GLU A 67 9.33 -0.41 -13.38
C GLU A 67 10.55 -0.19 -12.46
N SER A 68 10.42 -0.41 -11.13
CA SER A 68 11.54 -0.38 -10.19
C SER A 68 12.42 -1.62 -10.31
N ASP A 69 13.72 -1.47 -10.07
CA ASP A 69 14.64 -2.59 -9.94
C ASP A 69 14.31 -3.46 -8.73
N ASP A 70 14.81 -4.69 -8.71
CA ASP A 70 14.64 -5.59 -7.58
C ASP A 70 15.47 -5.13 -6.36
N TRP A 71 15.08 -5.61 -5.18
CA TRP A 71 15.92 -5.49 -3.99
C TRP A 71 17.29 -6.15 -4.23
N PRO A 72 18.39 -5.58 -3.69
CA PRO A 72 19.72 -6.21 -3.74
C PRO A 72 19.82 -7.38 -2.76
N MET A 73 18.87 -7.49 -1.83
CA MET A 73 18.74 -8.55 -0.83
C MET A 73 17.43 -9.32 -1.03
N ASP A 74 17.40 -10.56 -0.57
CA ASP A 74 16.20 -11.40 -0.67
C ASP A 74 15.20 -11.15 0.48
N GLU A 75 15.65 -10.57 1.58
CA GLU A 75 14.87 -10.40 2.80
C GLU A 75 14.88 -8.95 3.32
N PRO A 76 14.30 -7.99 2.57
CA PRO A 76 14.15 -6.63 3.08
C PRO A 76 13.22 -6.62 4.29
N SER A 77 13.53 -5.77 5.26
CA SER A 77 12.70 -5.49 6.44
C SER A 77 11.69 -4.37 6.19
N VAL A 78 10.76 -4.17 7.11
CA VAL A 78 9.88 -2.98 7.13
C VAL A 78 10.70 -1.69 7.09
N ALA A 79 11.82 -1.64 7.86
CA ALA A 79 12.69 -0.47 7.89
C ALA A 79 13.34 -0.17 6.52
N ASP A 80 13.68 -1.18 5.73
CA ASP A 80 14.23 -0.98 4.38
C ASP A 80 13.18 -0.36 3.44
N PHE A 81 11.91 -0.78 3.54
CA PHE A 81 10.81 -0.13 2.80
C PHE A 81 10.61 1.31 3.24
N VAL A 82 10.59 1.58 4.54
CA VAL A 82 10.46 2.93 5.12
C VAL A 82 11.58 3.84 4.62
N SER A 83 12.84 3.40 4.71
CA SER A 83 14.00 4.15 4.26
C SER A 83 13.96 4.42 2.74
N THR A 84 13.49 3.45 1.94
CA THR A 84 13.36 3.62 0.49
C THR A 84 12.27 4.64 0.14
N ILE A 85 11.14 4.66 0.88
CA ILE A 85 10.10 5.66 0.71
C ILE A 85 10.64 7.05 1.06
N ALA A 86 11.35 7.19 2.17
CA ALA A 86 11.96 8.46 2.56
C ALA A 86 12.95 8.97 1.50
N ALA A 87 13.82 8.10 0.99
CA ALA A 87 14.76 8.43 -0.07
C ALA A 87 14.07 8.82 -1.39
N LEU A 88 12.92 8.21 -1.71
CA LEU A 88 12.10 8.65 -2.84
C LEU A 88 11.55 10.06 -2.63
N LEU A 89 11.01 10.35 -1.45
CA LEU A 89 10.52 11.70 -1.13
C LEU A 89 11.63 12.74 -1.24
N ASP A 90 12.84 12.43 -0.79
CA ASP A 90 14.02 13.30 -0.93
C ASP A 90 14.37 13.53 -2.40
N ALA A 91 14.43 12.47 -3.20
CA ALA A 91 14.73 12.56 -4.63
C ALA A 91 13.66 13.33 -5.44
N LEU A 92 12.45 13.45 -4.90
CA LEU A 92 11.33 14.17 -5.50
C LEU A 92 11.12 15.57 -4.91
N ASP A 93 12.00 16.02 -4.01
CA ASP A 93 11.87 17.29 -3.26
C ASP A 93 10.49 17.41 -2.56
N VAL A 94 9.96 16.31 -2.03
CA VAL A 94 8.71 16.29 -1.26
C VAL A 94 9.03 16.44 0.21
N ALA A 95 8.90 17.64 0.76
CA ALA A 95 9.19 17.92 2.17
C ALA A 95 8.22 17.19 3.12
N SER A 96 6.93 17.20 2.81
CA SER A 96 5.90 16.43 3.54
C SER A 96 4.77 16.00 2.61
N ALA A 97 4.03 14.97 3.01
CA ALA A 97 2.96 14.39 2.19
C ALA A 97 1.77 13.94 3.04
N HIS A 98 0.57 14.03 2.45
CA HIS A 98 -0.55 13.18 2.85
C HIS A 98 -0.29 11.78 2.30
N MET A 99 -0.12 10.79 3.17
CA MET A 99 0.26 9.44 2.77
C MET A 99 -0.94 8.48 2.81
N VAL A 100 -1.12 7.73 1.74
CA VAL A 100 -2.19 6.74 1.60
C VAL A 100 -1.58 5.38 1.35
N GLY A 101 -1.66 4.49 2.33
CA GLY A 101 -1.20 3.11 2.21
C GLY A 101 -2.36 2.14 2.01
N HIS A 102 -2.16 1.14 1.14
CA HIS A 102 -3.08 0.02 0.99
C HIS A 102 -2.43 -1.28 1.41
N SER A 103 -3.15 -2.11 2.19
CA SER A 103 -2.70 -3.45 2.61
C SER A 103 -1.31 -3.40 3.28
N PHE A 104 -0.28 -4.02 2.72
CA PHE A 104 1.09 -3.90 3.21
C PHE A 104 1.57 -2.45 3.23
N GLY A 105 1.24 -1.64 2.22
CA GLY A 105 1.51 -0.21 2.23
C GLY A 105 0.88 0.50 3.44
N ALA A 106 -0.32 0.09 3.85
CA ALA A 106 -0.98 0.60 5.05
C ALA A 106 -0.29 0.11 6.34
N THR A 107 0.25 -1.12 6.34
CA THR A 107 1.04 -1.65 7.46
C THR A 107 2.34 -0.87 7.68
N LEU A 108 2.90 -0.27 6.61
CA LEU A 108 4.09 0.58 6.71
C LEU A 108 3.82 1.96 7.33
N MET A 109 2.57 2.46 7.29
CA MET A 109 2.26 3.84 7.71
C MET A 109 2.69 4.18 9.13
N PRO A 110 2.42 3.36 10.18
CA PRO A 110 2.89 3.65 11.51
C PRO A 110 4.42 3.70 11.62
N ALA A 111 5.13 2.80 10.91
CA ALA A 111 6.59 2.79 10.90
C ALA A 111 7.16 4.03 10.19
N ILE A 112 6.55 4.47 9.08
CA ILE A 112 6.93 5.72 8.40
C ILE A 112 6.73 6.91 9.32
N GLN A 113 5.57 7.00 9.96
CA GLN A 113 5.23 8.11 10.87
C GLN A 113 6.17 8.13 12.09
N LYS A 114 6.54 6.96 12.63
CA LYS A 114 7.47 6.83 13.77
C LYS A 114 8.89 7.25 13.40
N ALA A 115 9.36 6.90 12.20
CA ALA A 115 10.72 7.19 11.75
C ALA A 115 10.90 8.59 11.16
N HIS A 116 9.85 9.15 10.53
CA HIS A 116 9.88 10.37 9.74
C HIS A 116 8.61 11.19 9.94
N SER A 117 8.27 11.50 11.21
CA SER A 117 7.01 12.20 11.55
C SER A 117 6.84 13.54 10.84
N GLU A 118 7.94 14.27 10.60
CA GLU A 118 7.99 15.55 9.91
C GLU A 118 7.62 15.44 8.41
N ARG A 119 7.71 14.23 7.85
CA ARG A 119 7.40 13.95 6.45
C ARG A 119 5.93 13.56 6.23
N VAL A 120 5.16 13.34 7.31
CA VAL A 120 3.79 12.84 7.26
C VAL A 120 2.82 13.92 7.70
N ALA A 121 2.24 14.66 6.74
CA ALA A 121 1.21 15.66 7.00
C ALA A 121 -0.08 15.01 7.53
N SER A 122 -0.47 13.88 6.97
CA SER A 122 -1.54 13.00 7.46
C SER A 122 -1.40 11.59 6.88
N MET A 123 -2.09 10.60 7.45
CA MET A 123 -2.03 9.23 6.94
C MET A 123 -3.40 8.57 6.81
N VAL A 124 -3.56 7.80 5.73
CA VAL A 124 -4.70 6.91 5.52
C VAL A 124 -4.20 5.48 5.41
N LEU A 125 -4.74 4.62 6.26
CA LEU A 125 -4.49 3.18 6.26
C LEU A 125 -5.70 2.48 5.64
N ALA A 126 -5.62 2.12 4.36
CA ALA A 126 -6.66 1.38 3.68
C ALA A 126 -6.39 -0.13 3.79
N GLN A 127 -7.28 -0.86 4.44
CA GLN A 127 -7.20 -2.32 4.61
C GLN A 127 -5.85 -2.79 5.22
N PRO A 128 -5.36 -2.19 6.33
CA PRO A 128 -4.09 -2.59 6.93
C PRO A 128 -4.13 -4.04 7.38
N VAL A 129 -2.98 -4.73 7.28
CA VAL A 129 -2.79 -6.08 7.80
C VAL A 129 -1.84 -6.06 9.00
N ILE A 130 -2.05 -6.95 9.97
CA ILE A 130 -1.26 -6.95 11.20
C ILE A 130 0.21 -7.36 10.98
N GLY A 131 0.47 -8.20 9.97
CA GLY A 131 1.71 -8.95 9.85
C GLY A 131 1.70 -10.25 10.68
N SER A 132 2.81 -10.99 10.66
CA SER A 132 2.94 -12.23 11.42
C SER A 132 4.05 -12.19 12.47
N GLY A 133 4.59 -11.00 12.75
CA GLY A 133 5.64 -10.77 13.76
C GLY A 133 5.33 -11.41 15.13
N PRO A 134 4.10 -11.23 15.66
CA PRO A 134 3.73 -11.78 16.96
C PRO A 134 3.69 -13.30 17.03
N LEU A 135 3.69 -14.01 15.90
CA LEU A 135 3.59 -15.48 15.87
C LEU A 135 4.93 -16.19 16.16
N GLY A 136 6.03 -15.45 16.26
CA GLY A 136 7.37 -15.99 16.48
C GLY A 136 8.04 -16.57 15.24
N THR A 137 9.36 -16.72 15.30
CA THR A 137 10.23 -17.01 14.15
C THR A 137 9.91 -18.33 13.44
N ALA A 138 9.56 -19.39 14.18
CA ALA A 138 9.22 -20.69 13.59
C ALA A 138 7.94 -20.59 12.71
N LYS A 139 6.90 -19.91 13.18
CA LYS A 139 5.67 -19.71 12.41
C LYS A 139 5.86 -18.78 11.23
N GLN A 140 6.67 -17.76 11.40
CA GLN A 140 7.07 -16.86 10.29
C GLN A 140 7.78 -17.64 9.17
N ALA A 141 8.74 -18.51 9.51
CA ALA A 141 9.44 -19.35 8.55
C ALA A 141 8.47 -20.29 7.80
N GLU A 142 7.54 -20.94 8.51
CA GLU A 142 6.50 -21.76 7.91
C GLU A 142 5.65 -20.97 6.89
N ILE A 143 5.18 -19.79 7.27
CA ILE A 143 4.37 -18.90 6.41
C ILE A 143 5.16 -18.47 5.16
N ILE A 144 6.44 -18.16 5.32
CA ILE A 144 7.32 -17.77 4.20
C ILE A 144 7.50 -18.94 3.25
N THR A 145 7.92 -20.10 3.77
CA THR A 145 8.14 -21.32 2.97
C THR A 145 6.88 -21.77 2.22
N ALA A 146 5.72 -21.69 2.85
CA ALA A 146 4.45 -22.03 2.21
C ALA A 146 4.18 -21.14 1.00
N ARG A 147 4.47 -19.84 1.07
CA ARG A 147 4.31 -18.90 -0.05
C ARG A 147 5.34 -19.13 -1.15
N GLU A 148 6.58 -19.41 -0.79
CA GLU A 148 7.65 -19.73 -1.73
C GLU A 148 7.29 -20.97 -2.56
N ASN A 149 6.89 -22.05 -1.91
CA ASN A 149 6.47 -23.27 -2.57
C ASN A 149 5.27 -23.05 -3.48
N LEU A 150 4.26 -22.30 -3.01
CA LEU A 150 3.06 -21.98 -3.80
C LEU A 150 3.39 -21.21 -5.07
N LEU A 151 4.26 -20.21 -4.99
CA LEU A 151 4.68 -19.43 -6.16
C LEU A 151 5.62 -20.20 -7.09
N ALA A 152 6.45 -21.08 -6.54
CA ALA A 152 7.31 -21.97 -7.35
C ALA A 152 6.45 -22.99 -8.13
N GLU A 153 5.39 -23.51 -7.53
CA GLU A 153 4.47 -24.46 -8.15
C GLU A 153 3.58 -23.82 -9.22
N LEU A 154 2.94 -22.71 -8.88
CA LEU A 154 1.91 -22.09 -9.75
C LEU A 154 2.47 -21.07 -10.74
N GLY A 155 3.53 -20.35 -10.37
CA GLY A 155 3.90 -19.10 -11.01
C GLY A 155 2.89 -17.98 -10.73
N ILE A 156 3.28 -16.74 -11.00
CA ILE A 156 2.52 -15.56 -10.58
C ILE A 156 1.14 -15.45 -11.24
N VAL A 157 1.01 -15.84 -12.51
CA VAL A 157 -0.25 -15.72 -13.25
C VAL A 157 -1.31 -16.70 -12.71
N ALA A 158 -0.95 -17.95 -12.47
CA ALA A 158 -1.88 -18.92 -11.89
C ALA A 158 -2.18 -18.58 -10.42
N TYR A 159 -1.18 -18.11 -9.68
CA TYR A 159 -1.37 -17.55 -8.34
C TYR A 159 -2.40 -16.41 -8.36
N ALA A 160 -2.28 -15.44 -9.28
CA ALA A 160 -3.23 -14.33 -9.40
C ALA A 160 -4.67 -14.82 -9.66
N LYS A 161 -4.83 -15.76 -10.60
CA LYS A 161 -6.15 -16.36 -10.90
C LYS A 161 -6.78 -17.06 -9.70
N GLN A 162 -5.97 -17.63 -8.82
CA GLN A 162 -6.46 -18.33 -7.62
C GLN A 162 -6.75 -17.37 -6.46
N HIS A 163 -5.96 -16.29 -6.31
CA HIS A 163 -5.98 -15.45 -5.11
C HIS A 163 -6.74 -14.14 -5.29
N ALA A 164 -6.66 -13.48 -6.45
CA ALA A 164 -7.35 -12.22 -6.67
C ALA A 164 -8.88 -12.29 -6.47
N PRO A 165 -9.58 -13.37 -6.90
CA PRO A 165 -11.01 -13.50 -6.63
C PRO A 165 -11.38 -13.57 -5.14
N ARG A 166 -10.43 -13.90 -4.27
CA ARG A 166 -10.63 -13.91 -2.80
C ARG A 166 -10.35 -12.56 -2.16
N SER A 167 -9.67 -11.67 -2.89
CA SER A 167 -9.32 -10.33 -2.43
C SER A 167 -10.35 -9.27 -2.80
N VAL A 168 -11.41 -9.64 -3.52
CA VAL A 168 -12.55 -8.77 -3.79
C VAL A 168 -13.78 -9.25 -3.01
N ALA A 169 -14.77 -8.37 -2.85
CA ALA A 169 -16.04 -8.72 -2.20
C ALA A 169 -16.75 -9.87 -2.95
N ALA A 170 -17.57 -10.63 -2.23
CA ALA A 170 -18.35 -11.71 -2.85
C ALA A 170 -19.40 -11.19 -3.86
N THR A 171 -19.72 -9.90 -3.78
CA THR A 171 -20.64 -9.18 -4.66
C THR A 171 -19.96 -8.53 -5.87
N ALA A 172 -18.61 -8.61 -5.95
CA ALA A 172 -17.86 -8.05 -7.08
C ALA A 172 -18.27 -8.72 -8.40
N ASP A 173 -18.42 -7.91 -9.44
CA ASP A 173 -18.74 -8.40 -10.78
C ASP A 173 -17.52 -9.06 -11.46
N ALA A 174 -17.77 -9.71 -12.58
CA ALA A 174 -16.74 -10.44 -13.32
C ALA A 174 -15.63 -9.51 -13.88
N GLU A 175 -15.96 -8.26 -14.20
CA GLU A 175 -14.99 -7.28 -14.69
C GLU A 175 -14.03 -6.86 -13.57
N THR A 176 -14.55 -6.57 -12.39
CA THR A 176 -13.75 -6.27 -11.19
C THR A 176 -12.82 -7.44 -10.82
N VAL A 177 -13.33 -8.67 -10.86
CA VAL A 177 -12.52 -9.87 -10.62
C VAL A 177 -11.40 -10.01 -11.65
N ALA A 178 -11.71 -9.82 -12.95
CA ALA A 178 -10.74 -9.89 -14.03
C ALA A 178 -9.65 -8.82 -13.88
N LYS A 179 -10.03 -7.60 -13.50
CA LYS A 179 -9.08 -6.51 -13.21
C LYS A 179 -8.19 -6.82 -12.02
N GLY A 180 -8.73 -7.41 -10.97
CA GLY A 180 -7.94 -7.88 -9.81
C GLY A 180 -6.90 -8.94 -10.19
N ILE A 181 -7.27 -9.89 -11.07
CA ILE A 181 -6.34 -10.89 -11.62
C ILE A 181 -5.25 -10.21 -12.45
N GLU A 182 -5.61 -9.29 -13.33
CA GLU A 182 -4.67 -8.54 -14.16
C GLU A 182 -3.64 -7.81 -13.30
N VAL A 183 -4.09 -7.00 -12.34
CA VAL A 183 -3.25 -6.21 -11.43
C VAL A 183 -2.27 -7.12 -10.67
N THR A 184 -2.76 -8.21 -10.08
CA THR A 184 -1.91 -9.15 -9.35
C THR A 184 -0.89 -9.87 -10.26
N SER A 185 -1.26 -10.11 -11.53
CA SER A 185 -0.37 -10.75 -12.52
C SER A 185 0.80 -9.88 -12.96
N TRP A 186 0.74 -8.56 -12.75
CA TRP A 186 1.86 -7.65 -13.06
C TRP A 186 3.06 -7.80 -12.12
N THR A 187 2.88 -8.51 -11.01
CA THR A 187 3.90 -8.64 -9.97
C THR A 187 5.02 -9.58 -10.40
N ARG A 188 6.26 -9.17 -10.16
CA ARG A 188 7.41 -10.08 -10.31
C ARG A 188 7.51 -11.00 -9.08
N PRO A 189 7.72 -12.32 -9.25
CA PRO A 189 7.81 -13.28 -8.12
C PRO A 189 8.83 -12.87 -7.06
N LYS A 190 10.01 -12.37 -7.47
CA LYS A 190 11.06 -11.92 -6.53
C LYS A 190 10.60 -10.75 -5.66
N GLY A 191 9.95 -9.74 -6.25
CA GLY A 191 9.39 -8.61 -5.52
C GLY A 191 8.26 -9.03 -4.58
N HIS A 192 7.38 -9.93 -5.05
CA HIS A 192 6.31 -10.49 -4.22
C HIS A 192 6.85 -11.20 -2.97
N LEU A 193 7.86 -12.06 -3.14
CA LEU A 193 8.48 -12.79 -2.02
C LEU A 193 9.22 -11.86 -1.06
N ALA A 194 9.93 -10.86 -1.57
CA ALA A 194 10.59 -9.85 -0.74
C ALA A 194 9.59 -9.13 0.16
N GLN A 195 8.48 -8.65 -0.41
CA GLN A 195 7.41 -7.99 0.35
C GLN A 195 6.69 -8.95 1.29
N TRP A 196 6.48 -10.21 0.89
CA TRP A 196 5.87 -11.23 1.74
C TRP A 196 6.72 -11.55 2.95
N ARG A 197 8.05 -11.67 2.79
CA ARG A 197 8.99 -11.90 3.91
C ARG A 197 8.99 -10.74 4.88
N ALA A 198 8.97 -9.49 4.38
CA ALA A 198 8.85 -8.31 5.23
C ALA A 198 7.53 -8.33 6.02
N MET A 199 6.40 -8.60 5.35
CA MET A 199 5.08 -8.69 5.99
C MET A 199 5.00 -9.84 7.01
N ALA A 200 5.61 -10.99 6.72
CA ALA A 200 5.63 -12.13 7.65
C ALA A 200 6.36 -11.80 8.97
N ARG A 201 7.27 -10.83 8.95
CA ARG A 201 8.01 -10.37 10.14
C ARG A 201 7.45 -9.09 10.75
N ALA A 202 6.56 -8.38 10.03
CA ALA A 202 5.96 -7.15 10.51
C ALA A 202 5.03 -7.39 11.71
N ASP A 203 4.98 -6.41 12.59
CA ASP A 203 3.98 -6.26 13.64
C ASP A 203 3.52 -4.80 13.64
N VAL A 204 2.35 -4.53 13.07
CA VAL A 204 1.83 -3.17 12.97
C VAL A 204 1.64 -2.52 14.34
N PHE A 205 1.27 -3.32 15.38
CA PHE A 205 1.07 -2.78 16.72
C PHE A 205 2.38 -2.35 17.40
N ALA A 206 3.49 -3.00 17.09
CA ALA A 206 4.80 -2.60 17.60
C ALA A 206 5.31 -1.28 16.98
N GLU A 207 4.77 -0.90 15.83
CA GLU A 207 5.13 0.34 15.14
C GLU A 207 4.20 1.51 15.46
N ILE A 208 2.99 1.24 15.98
CA ILE A 208 2.06 2.31 16.41
C ILE A 208 2.64 3.04 17.61
N GLY A 209 2.92 4.33 17.42
CA GLY A 209 3.33 5.25 18.47
C GLY A 209 2.25 6.30 18.75
N GLU A 210 2.65 7.39 19.39
CA GLU A 210 1.79 8.57 19.46
C GLU A 210 1.62 9.14 18.05
N ALA A 211 0.38 9.19 17.57
CA ALA A 211 0.10 9.75 16.26
C ALA A 211 0.30 11.28 16.32
N ALA A 212 1.34 11.77 15.62
CA ALA A 212 1.62 13.19 15.51
C ALA A 212 0.85 13.88 14.37
N CYS A 213 0.00 13.14 13.63
CA CYS A 213 -0.73 13.66 12.48
C CYS A 213 -2.16 13.10 12.40
N PRO A 214 -3.07 13.77 11.67
CA PRO A 214 -4.40 13.23 11.40
C PRO A 214 -4.32 11.85 10.74
N ALA A 215 -5.11 10.88 11.23
CA ALA A 215 -5.13 9.51 10.72
C ALA A 215 -6.55 9.04 10.41
N THR A 216 -6.71 8.27 9.34
CA THR A 216 -7.96 7.56 9.02
C THR A 216 -7.63 6.11 8.63
N VAL A 217 -8.36 5.17 9.22
CA VAL A 217 -8.31 3.75 8.84
C VAL A 217 -9.58 3.42 8.08
N ILE A 218 -9.42 2.92 6.85
CA ILE A 218 -10.53 2.55 5.97
C ILE A 218 -10.59 1.03 5.86
N ALA A 219 -11.76 0.45 6.10
CA ALA A 219 -12.02 -0.97 6.01
C ALA A 219 -13.12 -1.26 4.99
N GLY A 220 -12.99 -2.33 4.22
CA GLY A 220 -14.09 -2.88 3.43
C GLY A 220 -14.78 -4.01 4.19
N ALA A 221 -16.10 -3.92 4.36
CA ALA A 221 -16.86 -4.89 5.16
C ALA A 221 -16.85 -6.31 4.58
N GLY A 222 -16.58 -6.45 3.27
CA GLY A 222 -16.47 -7.73 2.57
C GLY A 222 -15.05 -8.29 2.48
N ASP A 223 -14.06 -7.63 3.09
CA ASP A 223 -12.66 -8.07 3.03
C ASP A 223 -12.44 -9.39 3.79
N LYS A 224 -11.93 -10.39 3.08
CA LYS A 224 -11.56 -11.70 3.62
C LYS A 224 -10.06 -11.84 3.88
N THR A 225 -9.26 -10.86 3.46
CA THR A 225 -7.80 -10.85 3.62
C THR A 225 -7.41 -10.15 4.92
N ALA A 226 -7.97 -8.97 5.20
CA ALA A 226 -7.79 -8.24 6.43
C ALA A 226 -9.05 -8.37 7.30
N SER A 227 -8.95 -9.06 8.43
CA SER A 227 -10.07 -9.23 9.35
C SER A 227 -10.58 -7.87 9.86
N GLN A 228 -11.88 -7.62 9.73
CA GLN A 228 -12.54 -6.41 10.24
C GLN A 228 -12.20 -6.13 11.72
N VAL A 229 -12.17 -7.17 12.54
CA VAL A 229 -11.79 -7.06 13.96
C VAL A 229 -10.38 -6.53 14.11
N VAL A 230 -9.45 -7.00 13.29
CA VAL A 230 -8.05 -6.56 13.32
C VAL A 230 -7.93 -5.12 12.83
N VAL A 231 -8.56 -4.79 11.70
CA VAL A 231 -8.52 -3.43 11.13
C VAL A 231 -9.09 -2.40 12.13
N LYS A 232 -10.19 -2.73 12.80
CA LYS A 232 -10.79 -1.88 13.83
C LYS A 232 -9.85 -1.72 15.03
N ARG A 233 -9.20 -2.79 15.49
CA ARG A 233 -8.21 -2.71 16.58
C ARG A 233 -7.01 -1.84 16.20
N ILE A 234 -6.56 -1.87 14.94
CA ILE A 234 -5.50 -0.97 14.45
C ILE A 234 -5.97 0.48 14.55
N ALA A 235 -7.21 0.77 14.13
CA ALA A 235 -7.78 2.12 14.24
C ALA A 235 -7.86 2.58 15.70
N GLU A 236 -8.31 1.72 16.61
CA GLU A 236 -8.41 2.01 18.05
C GLU A 236 -7.05 2.24 18.71
N ALA A 237 -6.00 1.60 18.20
CA ALA A 237 -4.64 1.76 18.73
C ALA A 237 -3.96 3.06 18.28
N ILE A 238 -4.37 3.65 17.15
CA ILE A 238 -3.84 4.92 16.67
C ILE A 238 -4.63 6.07 17.31
N SER A 239 -3.99 6.83 18.18
CA SER A 239 -4.63 7.92 18.89
C SER A 239 -5.28 8.95 17.94
N GLY A 240 -6.56 9.23 18.12
CA GLY A 240 -7.31 10.17 17.30
C GLY A 240 -7.65 9.70 15.89
N ALA A 241 -7.32 8.44 15.53
CA ALA A 241 -7.66 7.93 14.22
C ALA A 241 -9.17 7.78 14.02
N ARG A 242 -9.64 8.18 12.85
CA ARG A 242 -11.01 7.92 12.41
C ARG A 242 -11.07 6.52 11.77
N PHE A 243 -12.11 5.77 12.11
CA PHE A 243 -12.45 4.51 11.44
C PHE A 243 -13.59 4.73 10.44
N VAL A 244 -13.41 4.26 9.20
CA VAL A 244 -14.42 4.31 8.13
C VAL A 244 -14.61 2.91 7.58
N GLU A 245 -15.82 2.38 7.67
CA GLU A 245 -16.20 1.10 7.07
C GLU A 245 -16.99 1.34 5.78
N LEU A 246 -16.59 0.68 4.70
CA LEU A 246 -17.27 0.73 3.43
C LEU A 246 -18.03 -0.61 3.21
N PRO A 247 -19.36 -0.58 3.15
CA PRO A 247 -20.16 -1.78 2.94
C PRO A 247 -19.92 -2.38 1.55
N ASP A 248 -20.00 -3.70 1.44
CA ASP A 248 -19.88 -4.46 0.19
C ASP A 248 -18.56 -4.26 -0.59
N VAL A 249 -17.48 -3.93 0.13
CA VAL A 249 -16.14 -3.72 -0.42
C VAL A 249 -15.20 -4.77 0.13
N GLY A 250 -14.41 -5.40 -0.74
CA GLY A 250 -13.37 -6.35 -0.35
C GLY A 250 -12.02 -5.67 -0.09
N HIS A 251 -10.94 -6.42 -0.32
CA HIS A 251 -9.58 -5.96 -0.05
C HIS A 251 -9.06 -4.95 -1.08
N MET A 252 -9.48 -5.07 -2.36
CA MET A 252 -9.04 -4.18 -3.43
C MET A 252 -9.93 -2.94 -3.53
N ILE A 253 -10.08 -2.22 -2.43
CA ILE A 253 -11.00 -1.10 -2.22
C ILE A 253 -10.92 -0.01 -3.30
N TYR A 254 -9.70 0.33 -3.75
CA TYR A 254 -9.42 1.34 -4.77
C TYR A 254 -9.91 0.92 -6.17
N LEU A 255 -10.05 -0.39 -6.39
CA LEU A 255 -10.49 -1.02 -7.63
C LEU A 255 -11.98 -1.30 -7.63
N GLU A 256 -12.51 -1.85 -6.54
CA GLU A 256 -13.90 -2.29 -6.43
C GLU A 256 -14.88 -1.12 -6.39
N HIS A 257 -14.57 -0.10 -5.60
CA HIS A 257 -15.41 1.08 -5.40
C HIS A 257 -14.58 2.36 -5.32
N PRO A 258 -13.92 2.76 -6.44
CA PRO A 258 -13.05 3.94 -6.46
C PRO A 258 -13.74 5.21 -5.96
N ASP A 259 -15.01 5.43 -6.30
CA ASP A 259 -15.76 6.62 -5.87
C ASP A 259 -15.96 6.67 -4.35
N ARG A 260 -16.23 5.52 -3.71
CA ARG A 260 -16.39 5.44 -2.25
C ARG A 260 -15.05 5.66 -1.55
N PHE A 261 -13.99 5.05 -2.09
CA PHE A 261 -12.64 5.22 -1.59
C PHE A 261 -12.19 6.68 -1.73
N ASN A 262 -12.35 7.29 -2.91
CA ASN A 262 -12.01 8.68 -3.15
C ASN A 262 -12.78 9.63 -2.24
N ARG A 263 -14.06 9.40 -1.99
CA ARG A 263 -14.87 10.20 -1.04
C ARG A 263 -14.33 10.10 0.39
N ALA A 264 -13.95 8.90 0.83
CA ALA A 264 -13.35 8.73 2.15
C ALA A 264 -11.99 9.44 2.28
N LEU A 265 -11.20 9.48 1.18
CA LEU A 265 -9.96 10.27 1.10
C LEU A 265 -10.24 11.78 1.13
N GLU A 266 -11.22 12.26 0.37
CA GLU A 266 -11.62 13.68 0.39
C GLU A 266 -12.05 14.12 1.78
N ASP A 267 -12.87 13.29 2.43
CA ASP A 267 -13.29 13.52 3.81
C ASP A 267 -12.11 13.54 4.81
N HIS A 268 -11.06 12.79 4.57
CA HIS A 268 -9.83 12.81 5.36
C HIS A 268 -9.05 14.09 5.09
N LEU A 269 -8.74 14.37 3.82
CA LEU A 269 -7.95 15.53 3.40
C LEU A 269 -8.56 16.87 3.77
N ALA A 270 -9.90 16.96 3.84
CA ALA A 270 -10.59 18.18 4.29
C ALA A 270 -10.39 18.49 5.79
N ARG A 271 -9.81 17.56 6.57
CA ARG A 271 -9.56 17.68 8.02
C ARG A 271 -8.08 17.64 8.38
N ALA A 272 -7.24 17.28 7.44
CA ALA A 272 -5.80 17.24 7.56
C ALA A 272 -5.18 18.58 7.14
#